data_b130417bfbdc1ab45263afa7dee66f7c
#
_entry.id   b130417bfbdc1ab45263afa7dee66f7c
#
_cell.length_a   1.000
_cell.length_b   1.000
_cell.length_c   1.000
_cell.angle_alpha   90.00
_cell.angle_beta   90.00
_cell.angle_gamma   90.00
#
_symmetry.space_group_name_H-M   'P 1'
#
loop_
_entity.id
_entity.type
_entity.pdbx_description
1 polymer ?
#
loop_
_entity_poly.entity_id
_entity_poly.type
_entity_poly.pdbx_seq_one_letter_code
_entity_poly.pdbx_strand_id
1 'polypeptide(L)'
;MSTSTLGTALITGASTGIGAVYADRLARRGHDLILVARDAARMNTLAARLRADIGRAIEVVPADLTNPADVAKVQDRLASDAAITVLVNNAGMSLNGGLLDNGPDALQRIIALNITAPTLLASAAGKAFVQRGAGAIINIASVLALAPEMFDGVYSGSKAYVLNLSLSLAQQVKDKGVRVQAVLPGATRTEIWERSGKDIDAFPQEMVMEAGDLVDAALVGFDKGETVTIPPLADEGQWTALNNARLALAPQLSRRDVAARYRATVTA
;
A
#
# COMPACT_ATOMS: atom_id res chain seq x y z
N MET A 1 -19.50 -3.78 -25.06
CA MET A 1 -19.02 -3.18 -23.78
C MET A 1 -18.19 -1.97 -24.16
N SER A 2 -18.51 -0.79 -23.62
CA SER A 2 -17.69 0.42 -23.85
C SER A 2 -16.36 0.24 -23.12
N THR A 3 -15.24 0.40 -23.83
CA THR A 3 -13.90 0.41 -23.22
C THR A 3 -13.81 1.60 -22.26
N SER A 4 -13.23 1.38 -21.08
CA SER A 4 -13.03 2.45 -20.09
C SER A 4 -12.07 3.51 -20.63
N THR A 5 -12.50 4.77 -20.62
CA THR A 5 -11.61 5.91 -20.96
C THR A 5 -10.56 6.16 -19.87
N LEU A 6 -10.77 5.65 -18.65
CA LEU A 6 -9.86 5.78 -17.52
C LEU A 6 -8.84 4.65 -17.43
N GLY A 7 -8.97 3.61 -18.28
CA GLY A 7 -8.13 2.43 -18.29
C GLY A 7 -8.46 1.45 -17.16
N THR A 8 -7.54 0.53 -16.90
CA THR A 8 -7.70 -0.60 -15.98
C THR A 8 -6.96 -0.35 -14.67
N ALA A 9 -7.60 -0.65 -13.55
CA ALA A 9 -6.95 -0.69 -12.24
C ALA A 9 -6.58 -2.13 -11.86
N LEU A 10 -5.30 -2.39 -11.59
CA LEU A 10 -4.82 -3.64 -11.03
C LEU A 10 -4.73 -3.52 -9.50
N ILE A 11 -5.44 -4.42 -8.79
CA ILE A 11 -5.57 -4.37 -7.34
C ILE A 11 -5.07 -5.67 -6.74
N THR A 12 -4.05 -5.61 -5.89
CA THR A 12 -3.55 -6.77 -5.15
C THR A 12 -4.28 -6.95 -3.82
N GLY A 13 -4.46 -8.20 -3.38
CA GLY A 13 -5.23 -8.49 -2.17
C GLY A 13 -6.73 -8.18 -2.33
N ALA A 14 -7.26 -8.29 -3.56
CA ALA A 14 -8.60 -7.86 -3.93
C ALA A 14 -9.74 -8.78 -3.45
N SER A 15 -9.42 -9.92 -2.80
CA SER A 15 -10.43 -10.90 -2.40
C SER A 15 -11.29 -10.47 -1.20
N THR A 16 -10.80 -9.55 -0.36
CA THR A 16 -11.47 -9.11 0.87
C THR A 16 -11.03 -7.72 1.32
N GLY A 17 -11.70 -7.16 2.33
CA GLY A 17 -11.30 -5.97 3.06
C GLY A 17 -11.06 -4.76 2.16
N ILE A 18 -9.99 -4.01 2.44
CA ILE A 18 -9.62 -2.78 1.74
C ILE A 18 -9.51 -2.98 0.22
N GLY A 19 -8.88 -4.10 -0.22
CA GLY A 19 -8.71 -4.37 -1.65
C GLY A 19 -10.03 -4.61 -2.40
N ALA A 20 -10.98 -5.31 -1.78
CA ALA A 20 -12.31 -5.51 -2.36
C ALA A 20 -13.12 -4.20 -2.42
N VAL A 21 -12.94 -3.32 -1.43
CA VAL A 21 -13.58 -1.99 -1.44
C VAL A 21 -12.94 -1.11 -2.53
N TYR A 22 -11.61 -1.10 -2.69
CA TYR A 22 -10.98 -0.41 -3.82
C TYR A 22 -11.50 -0.90 -5.17
N ALA A 23 -11.71 -2.22 -5.32
CA ALA A 23 -12.28 -2.78 -6.55
C ALA A 23 -13.68 -2.20 -6.83
N ASP A 24 -14.55 -2.15 -5.83
CA ASP A 24 -15.90 -1.54 -5.95
C ASP A 24 -15.80 -0.05 -6.32
N ARG A 25 -15.01 0.74 -5.58
CA ARG A 25 -14.92 2.18 -5.78
C ARG A 25 -14.30 2.57 -7.13
N LEU A 26 -13.23 1.87 -7.55
CA LEU A 26 -12.58 2.14 -8.84
C LEU A 26 -13.46 1.70 -10.03
N ALA A 27 -14.22 0.59 -9.91
CA ALA A 27 -15.21 0.22 -10.90
C ALA A 27 -16.31 1.30 -11.05
N ARG A 28 -16.84 1.82 -9.93
CA ARG A 28 -17.83 2.92 -9.92
C ARG A 28 -17.28 4.22 -10.49
N ARG A 29 -15.98 4.46 -10.33
CA ARG A 29 -15.27 5.59 -10.97
C ARG A 29 -15.04 5.38 -12.47
N GLY A 30 -15.34 4.20 -13.02
CA GLY A 30 -15.28 3.90 -14.44
C GLY A 30 -14.08 3.11 -14.90
N HIS A 31 -13.21 2.65 -14.01
CA HIS A 31 -12.12 1.75 -14.37
C HIS A 31 -12.60 0.33 -14.67
N ASP A 32 -11.99 -0.34 -15.63
CA ASP A 32 -11.98 -1.79 -15.71
C ASP A 32 -11.00 -2.33 -14.67
N LEU A 33 -11.12 -3.61 -14.27
CA LEU A 33 -10.37 -4.13 -13.13
C LEU A 33 -9.58 -5.40 -13.48
N ILE A 34 -8.40 -5.53 -12.85
CA ILE A 34 -7.68 -6.79 -12.70
C ILE A 34 -7.56 -7.06 -11.20
N LEU A 35 -8.23 -8.11 -10.72
CA LEU A 35 -8.24 -8.51 -9.33
C LEU A 35 -7.18 -9.59 -9.09
N VAL A 36 -6.22 -9.31 -8.20
CA VAL A 36 -5.10 -10.23 -7.91
C VAL A 36 -5.15 -10.65 -6.45
N ALA A 37 -5.34 -11.93 -6.17
CA ALA A 37 -5.24 -12.56 -4.85
C ALA A 37 -5.16 -14.08 -4.98
N ARG A 38 -4.98 -14.79 -3.86
CA ARG A 38 -4.95 -16.26 -3.85
C ARG A 38 -6.33 -16.89 -3.99
N ASP A 39 -7.34 -16.28 -3.39
CA ASP A 39 -8.71 -16.81 -3.33
C ASP A 39 -9.51 -16.44 -4.60
N ALA A 40 -9.40 -17.31 -5.60
CA ALA A 40 -10.12 -17.16 -6.86
C ALA A 40 -11.64 -17.18 -6.69
N ALA A 41 -12.17 -17.96 -5.75
CA ALA A 41 -13.61 -18.10 -5.54
C ALA A 41 -14.23 -16.77 -5.06
N ARG A 42 -13.63 -16.17 -4.03
CA ARG A 42 -14.05 -14.85 -3.52
C ARG A 42 -13.91 -13.75 -4.57
N MET A 43 -12.81 -13.74 -5.33
CA MET A 43 -12.63 -12.76 -6.42
C MET A 43 -13.65 -12.94 -7.53
N ASN A 44 -14.00 -14.17 -7.91
CA ASN A 44 -15.02 -14.43 -8.91
C ASN A 44 -16.43 -13.98 -8.46
N THR A 45 -16.76 -14.20 -7.18
CA THR A 45 -18.01 -13.70 -6.58
C THR A 45 -18.07 -12.17 -6.64
N LEU A 46 -16.99 -11.50 -6.21
CA LEU A 46 -16.87 -10.04 -6.29
C LEU A 46 -17.00 -9.54 -7.75
N ALA A 47 -16.27 -10.17 -8.66
CA ALA A 47 -16.28 -9.81 -10.08
C ALA A 47 -17.66 -9.99 -10.71
N ALA A 48 -18.38 -11.07 -10.39
CA ALA A 48 -19.73 -11.31 -10.89
C ALA A 48 -20.69 -10.22 -10.41
N ARG A 49 -20.66 -9.87 -9.11
CA ARG A 49 -21.45 -8.79 -8.54
C ARG A 49 -21.15 -7.44 -9.22
N LEU A 50 -19.88 -7.05 -9.31
CA LEU A 50 -19.50 -5.76 -9.88
C LEU A 50 -19.80 -5.67 -11.38
N ARG A 51 -19.68 -6.77 -12.13
CA ARG A 51 -20.11 -6.80 -13.54
C ARG A 51 -21.62 -6.59 -13.69
N ALA A 52 -22.42 -7.22 -12.82
CA ALA A 52 -23.88 -7.07 -12.83
C ALA A 52 -24.31 -5.65 -12.44
N ASP A 53 -23.69 -5.08 -11.39
CA ASP A 53 -24.09 -3.80 -10.82
C ASP A 53 -23.59 -2.59 -11.64
N ILE A 54 -22.41 -2.69 -12.24
CA ILE A 54 -21.68 -1.54 -12.80
C ILE A 54 -21.36 -1.72 -14.30
N GLY A 55 -21.34 -2.94 -14.82
CA GLY A 55 -21.08 -3.21 -16.23
C GLY A 55 -19.61 -3.05 -16.66
N ARG A 56 -18.63 -3.07 -15.74
CA ARG A 56 -17.20 -2.96 -16.07
C ARG A 56 -16.58 -4.31 -16.40
N ALA A 57 -15.56 -4.31 -17.26
CA ALA A 57 -14.74 -5.49 -17.51
C ALA A 57 -13.87 -5.79 -16.28
N ILE A 58 -13.90 -7.04 -15.81
CA ILE A 58 -13.15 -7.44 -14.62
C ILE A 58 -12.47 -8.77 -14.89
N GLU A 59 -11.16 -8.78 -14.81
CA GLU A 59 -10.33 -9.99 -14.91
C GLU A 59 -9.96 -10.46 -13.50
N VAL A 60 -9.97 -11.78 -13.29
CA VAL A 60 -9.53 -12.41 -12.04
C VAL A 60 -8.24 -13.15 -12.30
N VAL A 61 -7.19 -12.80 -11.58
CA VAL A 61 -5.84 -13.38 -11.70
C VAL A 61 -5.44 -14.00 -10.35
N PRO A 62 -5.63 -15.32 -10.17
CA PRO A 62 -5.15 -16.01 -8.97
C PRO A 62 -3.62 -15.97 -8.91
N ALA A 63 -3.08 -15.42 -7.80
CA ALA A 63 -1.63 -15.35 -7.58
C ALA A 63 -1.32 -15.32 -6.08
N ASP A 64 -0.28 -16.06 -5.67
CA ASP A 64 0.33 -15.95 -4.35
C ASP A 64 1.55 -15.02 -4.44
N LEU A 65 1.40 -13.79 -3.96
CA LEU A 65 2.46 -12.79 -4.00
C LEU A 65 3.61 -13.06 -3.00
N THR A 66 3.59 -14.18 -2.27
CA THR A 66 4.78 -14.71 -1.59
C THR A 66 5.62 -15.60 -2.51
N ASN A 67 5.07 -16.02 -3.65
CA ASN A 67 5.75 -16.84 -4.66
C ASN A 67 6.40 -15.94 -5.73
N PRO A 68 7.73 -16.00 -5.93
CA PRO A 68 8.42 -15.19 -6.93
C PRO A 68 7.92 -15.35 -8.36
N ALA A 69 7.50 -16.56 -8.74
CA ALA A 69 6.99 -16.82 -10.10
C ALA A 69 5.64 -16.15 -10.35
N ASP A 70 4.77 -16.10 -9.32
CA ASP A 70 3.48 -15.41 -9.45
C ASP A 70 3.68 -13.89 -9.43
N VAL A 71 4.61 -13.38 -8.61
CA VAL A 71 5.00 -11.96 -8.65
C VAL A 71 5.50 -11.58 -10.03
N ALA A 72 6.37 -12.40 -10.66
CA ALA A 72 6.88 -12.16 -12.01
C ALA A 72 5.76 -12.06 -13.05
N LYS A 73 4.76 -12.95 -13.02
CA LYS A 73 3.59 -12.89 -13.92
C LYS A 73 2.83 -11.56 -13.79
N VAL A 74 2.62 -11.08 -12.56
CA VAL A 74 1.92 -9.80 -12.34
C VAL A 74 2.80 -8.62 -12.78
N GLN A 75 4.13 -8.69 -12.57
CA GLN A 75 5.07 -7.69 -13.09
C GLN A 75 5.03 -7.60 -14.62
N ASP A 76 5.08 -8.74 -15.30
CA ASP A 76 5.03 -8.81 -16.77
C ASP A 76 3.71 -8.21 -17.29
N ARG A 77 2.59 -8.49 -16.59
CA ARG A 77 1.30 -7.89 -16.93
C ARG A 77 1.31 -6.36 -16.77
N LEU A 78 1.86 -5.84 -15.68
CA LEU A 78 2.00 -4.39 -15.44
C LEU A 78 2.90 -3.71 -16.48
N ALA A 79 3.95 -4.40 -16.91
CA ALA A 79 4.90 -3.87 -17.88
C ALA A 79 4.36 -3.86 -19.31
N SER A 80 3.57 -4.87 -19.70
CA SER A 80 3.15 -5.10 -21.10
C SER A 80 1.74 -4.58 -21.42
N ASP A 81 0.84 -4.50 -20.45
CA ASP A 81 -0.54 -4.08 -20.69
C ASP A 81 -0.70 -2.56 -20.57
N ALA A 82 -0.78 -1.90 -21.73
CA ALA A 82 -0.95 -0.47 -21.80
C ALA A 82 -2.30 0.05 -21.27
N ALA A 83 -3.30 -0.82 -21.14
CA ALA A 83 -4.60 -0.45 -20.56
C ALA A 83 -4.52 -0.22 -19.05
N ILE A 84 -3.52 -0.77 -18.36
CA ILE A 84 -3.38 -0.59 -16.91
C ILE A 84 -2.87 0.83 -16.63
N THR A 85 -3.68 1.63 -15.95
CA THR A 85 -3.39 3.02 -15.58
C THR A 85 -3.27 3.23 -14.07
N VAL A 86 -3.76 2.27 -13.27
CA VAL A 86 -3.69 2.33 -11.80
C VAL A 86 -3.17 1.01 -11.25
N LEU A 87 -2.21 1.08 -10.32
CA LEU A 87 -1.81 -0.03 -9.47
C LEU A 87 -2.20 0.28 -8.02
N VAL A 88 -2.95 -0.63 -7.37
CA VAL A 88 -3.21 -0.62 -5.93
C VAL A 88 -2.43 -1.77 -5.28
N ASN A 89 -1.29 -1.47 -4.67
CA ASN A 89 -0.53 -2.39 -3.83
C ASN A 89 -1.18 -2.47 -2.44
N ASN A 90 -2.15 -3.37 -2.30
CA ASN A 90 -2.90 -3.55 -1.06
C ASN A 90 -2.61 -4.90 -0.38
N ALA A 91 -2.19 -5.93 -1.12
CA ALA A 91 -1.88 -7.22 -0.52
C ALA A 91 -0.89 -7.08 0.64
N GLY A 92 -1.22 -7.69 1.76
CA GLY A 92 -0.40 -7.65 2.96
C GLY A 92 -0.87 -8.62 4.02
N MET A 93 -0.02 -8.87 4.99
CA MET A 93 -0.30 -9.71 6.16
C MET A 93 0.32 -9.10 7.41
N SER A 94 -0.19 -9.50 8.56
CA SER A 94 0.39 -9.29 9.87
C SER A 94 0.79 -10.64 10.48
N LEU A 95 1.62 -10.62 11.51
CA LEU A 95 2.00 -11.79 12.29
C LEU A 95 1.16 -11.91 13.55
N ASN A 96 1.07 -13.11 14.08
CA ASN A 96 0.61 -13.35 15.45
C ASN A 96 1.83 -13.26 16.38
N GLY A 97 1.77 -12.39 17.40
CA GLY A 97 2.91 -12.09 18.25
C GLY A 97 3.96 -11.17 17.62
N GLY A 98 5.08 -10.97 18.32
CA GLY A 98 6.18 -10.13 17.91
C GLY A 98 7.30 -10.86 17.17
N LEU A 99 8.40 -10.16 16.96
CA LEU A 99 9.60 -10.72 16.29
C LEU A 99 10.11 -12.00 16.96
N LEU A 100 10.10 -12.06 18.28
CA LEU A 100 10.66 -13.18 19.03
C LEU A 100 9.71 -14.40 19.09
N ASP A 101 8.44 -14.23 18.75
CA ASP A 101 7.43 -15.28 18.79
C ASP A 101 7.30 -16.02 17.44
N ASN A 102 7.96 -15.53 16.40
CA ASN A 102 7.78 -16.03 15.03
C ASN A 102 9.05 -16.71 14.49
N GLY A 103 8.87 -17.87 13.88
CA GLY A 103 9.94 -18.61 13.20
C GLY A 103 10.32 -17.99 11.84
N PRO A 104 11.46 -18.44 11.27
CA PRO A 104 12.02 -17.90 10.02
C PRO A 104 11.03 -17.87 8.86
N ASP A 105 10.22 -18.89 8.70
CA ASP A 105 9.27 -19.00 7.57
C ASP A 105 8.18 -17.93 7.63
N ALA A 106 7.65 -17.64 8.83
CA ALA A 106 6.66 -16.59 9.02
C ALA A 106 7.26 -15.21 8.75
N LEU A 107 8.50 -14.98 9.22
CA LEU A 107 9.24 -13.75 9.00
C LEU A 107 9.56 -13.54 7.51
N GLN A 108 10.00 -14.58 6.81
CA GLN A 108 10.25 -14.51 5.38
C GLN A 108 8.98 -14.24 4.58
N ARG A 109 7.85 -14.86 4.96
CA ARG A 109 6.57 -14.66 4.28
C ARG A 109 6.05 -13.23 4.39
N ILE A 110 6.13 -12.61 5.58
CA ILE A 110 5.70 -11.21 5.72
C ILE A 110 6.62 -10.28 4.93
N ILE A 111 7.92 -10.52 4.90
CA ILE A 111 8.87 -9.75 4.08
C ILE A 111 8.54 -9.91 2.59
N ALA A 112 8.33 -11.13 2.13
CA ALA A 112 7.98 -11.40 0.75
C ALA A 112 6.71 -10.68 0.32
N LEU A 113 5.64 -10.75 1.13
CA LEU A 113 4.35 -10.16 0.79
C LEU A 113 4.30 -8.65 0.99
N ASN A 114 4.84 -8.14 2.12
CA ASN A 114 4.67 -6.73 2.48
C ASN A 114 5.78 -5.82 1.92
N ILE A 115 6.93 -6.37 1.54
CA ILE A 115 8.09 -5.60 1.06
C ILE A 115 8.44 -5.99 -0.38
N THR A 116 8.80 -7.25 -0.64
CA THR A 116 9.32 -7.67 -1.94
C THR A 116 8.27 -7.49 -3.05
N ALA A 117 7.08 -8.02 -2.85
CA ALA A 117 6.01 -7.95 -3.86
C ALA A 117 5.65 -6.48 -4.23
N PRO A 118 5.26 -5.60 -3.28
CA PRO A 118 4.91 -4.22 -3.65
C PRO A 118 6.07 -3.45 -4.26
N THR A 119 7.33 -3.73 -3.88
CA THR A 119 8.51 -3.12 -4.50
C THR A 119 8.62 -3.47 -5.97
N LEU A 120 8.54 -4.75 -6.29
CA LEU A 120 8.67 -5.25 -7.64
C LEU A 120 7.50 -4.78 -8.53
N LEU A 121 6.27 -4.83 -8.01
CA LEU A 121 5.10 -4.37 -8.75
C LEU A 121 5.11 -2.85 -8.96
N ALA A 122 5.47 -2.06 -7.94
CA ALA A 122 5.62 -0.61 -8.07
C ALA A 122 6.72 -0.24 -9.07
N SER A 123 7.83 -1.00 -9.12
CA SER A 123 8.90 -0.79 -10.11
C SER A 123 8.42 -1.05 -11.54
N ALA A 124 7.70 -2.16 -11.77
CA ALA A 124 7.17 -2.51 -13.09
C ALA A 124 6.15 -1.46 -13.56
N ALA A 125 5.15 -1.15 -12.71
CA ALA A 125 4.15 -0.14 -13.00
C ALA A 125 4.77 1.25 -13.21
N GLY A 126 5.69 1.66 -12.32
CA GLY A 126 6.34 2.96 -12.41
C GLY A 126 7.10 3.17 -13.71
N LYS A 127 7.87 2.16 -14.17
CA LYS A 127 8.56 2.19 -15.46
C LYS A 127 7.57 2.36 -16.63
N ALA A 128 6.52 1.51 -16.65
CA ALA A 128 5.52 1.54 -17.70
C ALA A 128 4.74 2.87 -17.72
N PHE A 129 4.36 3.39 -16.55
CA PHE A 129 3.62 4.63 -16.43
C PHE A 129 4.46 5.86 -16.80
N VAL A 130 5.73 5.91 -16.39
CA VAL A 130 6.66 6.98 -16.80
C VAL A 130 6.87 6.98 -18.30
N GLN A 131 7.03 5.81 -18.92
CA GLN A 131 7.19 5.72 -20.38
C GLN A 131 5.97 6.24 -21.13
N ARG A 132 4.76 6.08 -20.55
CA ARG A 132 3.50 6.59 -21.14
C ARG A 132 3.17 8.03 -20.74
N GLY A 133 3.87 8.58 -19.76
CA GLY A 133 3.58 9.92 -19.22
C GLY A 133 2.28 10.00 -18.42
N ALA A 134 1.70 8.86 -17.99
CA ALA A 134 0.45 8.82 -17.25
C ALA A 134 0.33 7.53 -16.42
N GLY A 135 -0.23 7.64 -15.21
CA GLY A 135 -0.55 6.52 -14.34
C GLY A 135 -0.60 6.89 -12.87
N ALA A 136 -1.02 5.92 -12.04
CA ALA A 136 -1.09 6.10 -10.60
C ALA A 136 -0.71 4.84 -9.84
N ILE A 137 0.00 4.99 -8.73
CA ILE A 137 0.37 3.92 -7.81
C ILE A 137 -0.15 4.30 -6.42
N ILE A 138 -1.01 3.46 -5.85
CA ILE A 138 -1.54 3.59 -4.50
C ILE A 138 -0.95 2.44 -3.67
N ASN A 139 -0.17 2.76 -2.67
CA ASN A 139 0.45 1.78 -1.76
C ASN A 139 -0.22 1.84 -0.39
N ILE A 140 -0.72 0.70 0.10
CA ILE A 140 -1.34 0.61 1.42
C ILE A 140 -0.28 0.33 2.47
N ALA A 141 0.11 1.37 3.20
CA ALA A 141 1.01 1.31 4.34
C ALA A 141 0.24 1.04 5.66
N SER A 142 0.49 1.80 6.71
CA SER A 142 -0.23 1.80 8.00
C SER A 142 0.21 3.01 8.83
N VAL A 143 -0.62 3.48 9.76
CA VAL A 143 -0.20 4.44 10.79
C VAL A 143 0.95 3.89 11.66
N LEU A 144 1.08 2.55 11.75
CA LEU A 144 2.17 1.88 12.46
C LEU A 144 3.55 2.08 11.79
N ALA A 145 3.59 2.61 10.57
CA ALA A 145 4.82 3.12 9.95
C ALA A 145 5.42 4.30 10.74
N LEU A 146 4.59 5.00 11.52
CA LEU A 146 4.96 6.19 12.30
C LEU A 146 5.04 5.91 13.81
N ALA A 147 4.50 4.78 14.27
CA ALA A 147 4.40 4.41 15.69
C ALA A 147 4.71 2.91 15.89
N PRO A 148 5.97 2.49 15.63
CA PRO A 148 6.35 1.08 15.67
C PRO A 148 6.24 0.46 17.07
N GLU A 149 6.27 1.29 18.13
CA GLU A 149 6.18 0.85 19.53
C GLU A 149 4.77 0.34 19.89
N MET A 150 3.77 0.66 19.09
CA MET A 150 2.37 0.30 19.36
C MET A 150 2.01 -1.12 18.92
N PHE A 151 2.89 -1.81 18.18
CA PHE A 151 2.57 -3.09 17.56
C PHE A 151 3.83 -3.93 17.26
N ASP A 152 3.68 -5.03 16.49
CA ASP A 152 4.78 -5.86 16.00
C ASP A 152 5.76 -5.07 15.12
N GLY A 153 7.03 -5.08 15.50
CA GLY A 153 8.09 -4.35 14.80
C GLY A 153 8.37 -4.83 13.38
N VAL A 154 8.11 -6.10 13.05
CA VAL A 154 8.30 -6.62 11.69
C VAL A 154 7.22 -6.06 10.76
N TYR A 155 5.95 -6.10 11.22
CA TYR A 155 4.85 -5.49 10.48
C TYR A 155 5.04 -3.99 10.33
N SER A 156 5.29 -3.28 11.46
CA SER A 156 5.50 -1.83 11.47
C SER A 156 6.68 -1.44 10.58
N GLY A 157 7.78 -2.17 10.66
CA GLY A 157 8.96 -1.99 9.80
C GLY A 157 8.64 -2.19 8.31
N SER A 158 7.83 -3.21 7.97
CA SER A 158 7.39 -3.43 6.60
C SER A 158 6.54 -2.27 6.07
N LYS A 159 5.69 -1.69 6.92
CA LYS A 159 4.82 -0.54 6.55
C LYS A 159 5.60 0.77 6.50
N ALA A 160 6.62 0.94 7.34
CA ALA A 160 7.57 2.05 7.23
C ALA A 160 8.38 1.97 5.93
N TYR A 161 8.79 0.76 5.51
CA TYR A 161 9.40 0.55 4.21
C TYR A 161 8.48 1.02 3.06
N VAL A 162 7.21 0.62 3.06
CA VAL A 162 6.23 1.01 2.03
C VAL A 162 6.02 2.52 1.99
N LEU A 163 5.94 3.18 3.16
CA LEU A 163 5.86 4.64 3.24
C LEU A 163 7.09 5.30 2.62
N ASN A 164 8.31 4.87 3.01
CA ASN A 164 9.55 5.43 2.47
C ASN A 164 9.70 5.17 0.96
N LEU A 165 9.36 3.97 0.49
CA LEU A 165 9.32 3.63 -0.93
C LEU A 165 8.40 4.59 -1.70
N SER A 166 7.21 4.85 -1.17
CA SER A 166 6.21 5.72 -1.80
C SER A 166 6.69 7.17 -1.89
N LEU A 167 7.26 7.70 -0.80
CA LEU A 167 7.83 9.06 -0.78
C LEU A 167 8.99 9.20 -1.78
N SER A 168 9.90 8.21 -1.81
CA SER A 168 11.02 8.20 -2.75
C SER A 168 10.54 8.08 -4.20
N LEU A 169 9.59 7.18 -4.47
CA LEU A 169 9.04 6.98 -5.81
C LEU A 169 8.30 8.23 -6.29
N ALA A 170 7.49 8.87 -5.43
CA ALA A 170 6.81 10.13 -5.77
C ALA A 170 7.80 11.21 -6.23
N GLN A 171 8.95 11.32 -5.55
CA GLN A 171 10.01 12.26 -5.95
C GLN A 171 10.65 11.85 -7.28
N GLN A 172 10.88 10.57 -7.53
CA GLN A 172 11.49 10.07 -8.78
C GLN A 172 10.59 10.28 -10.01
N VAL A 173 9.26 10.23 -9.83
CA VAL A 173 8.30 10.37 -10.91
C VAL A 173 7.64 11.75 -10.96
N LYS A 174 8.10 12.69 -10.12
CA LYS A 174 7.67 14.08 -10.15
C LYS A 174 7.85 14.63 -11.57
N ASP A 175 6.86 15.33 -12.06
CA ASP A 175 6.85 15.93 -13.41
C ASP A 175 6.87 14.91 -14.59
N LYS A 176 6.65 13.60 -14.30
CA LYS A 176 6.57 12.55 -15.32
C LYS A 176 5.14 12.04 -15.57
N GLY A 177 4.14 12.78 -15.13
CA GLY A 177 2.74 12.42 -15.33
C GLY A 177 2.24 11.24 -14.48
N VAL A 178 3.04 10.77 -13.52
CA VAL A 178 2.70 9.65 -12.64
C VAL A 178 2.43 10.14 -11.23
N ARG A 179 1.34 9.67 -10.64
CA ARG A 179 0.98 9.97 -9.24
C ARG A 179 1.31 8.79 -8.33
N VAL A 180 1.81 9.07 -7.14
CA VAL A 180 2.07 8.06 -6.10
C VAL A 180 1.43 8.51 -4.81
N GLN A 181 0.64 7.62 -4.19
CA GLN A 181 0.02 7.84 -2.89
C GLN A 181 0.39 6.69 -1.95
N ALA A 182 0.80 7.02 -0.74
CA ALA A 182 0.80 6.12 0.40
C ALA A 182 -0.45 6.37 1.25
N VAL A 183 -1.24 5.34 1.50
CA VAL A 183 -2.36 5.40 2.43
C VAL A 183 -1.93 4.75 3.74
N LEU A 184 -2.17 5.42 4.86
CA LEU A 184 -1.82 4.95 6.19
C LEU A 184 -3.10 4.64 7.00
N PRO A 185 -3.68 3.44 6.86
CA PRO A 185 -4.80 3.00 7.68
C PRO A 185 -4.44 2.94 9.18
N GLY A 186 -5.38 3.33 10.03
CA GLY A 186 -5.45 2.92 11.43
C GLY A 186 -6.05 1.52 11.58
N ALA A 187 -6.55 1.20 12.77
CA ALA A 187 -7.32 -0.02 12.97
C ALA A 187 -8.55 0.01 12.05
N THR A 188 -8.62 -0.96 11.13
CA THR A 188 -9.66 -1.02 10.10
C THR A 188 -10.31 -2.39 10.14
N ARG A 189 -11.65 -2.44 10.10
CA ARG A 189 -12.41 -3.69 10.13
C ARG A 189 -12.19 -4.50 8.86
N THR A 190 -11.32 -5.49 8.96
CA THR A 190 -10.93 -6.40 7.87
C THR A 190 -10.52 -7.76 8.45
N GLU A 191 -10.47 -8.79 7.61
CA GLU A 191 -10.04 -10.14 8.01
C GLU A 191 -8.55 -10.27 8.38
N ILE A 192 -7.75 -9.21 8.26
CA ILE A 192 -6.32 -9.25 8.61
C ILE A 192 -6.14 -9.56 10.11
N TRP A 193 -7.05 -9.08 10.94
CA TRP A 193 -7.03 -9.28 12.38
C TRP A 193 -7.27 -10.75 12.75
N GLU A 194 -8.34 -11.33 12.23
CA GLU A 194 -8.66 -12.74 12.43
C GLU A 194 -7.53 -13.65 11.92
N ARG A 195 -7.03 -13.38 10.70
CA ARG A 195 -5.91 -14.14 10.10
C ARG A 195 -4.60 -14.03 10.89
N SER A 196 -4.41 -12.97 11.67
CA SER A 196 -3.27 -12.78 12.57
C SER A 196 -3.55 -13.19 14.01
N GLY A 197 -4.68 -13.89 14.26
CA GLY A 197 -5.04 -14.36 15.59
C GLY A 197 -5.43 -13.25 16.57
N LYS A 198 -5.86 -12.09 16.06
CA LYS A 198 -6.24 -10.91 16.85
C LYS A 198 -7.72 -10.63 16.65
N ASP A 199 -8.34 -10.12 17.71
CA ASP A 199 -9.75 -9.72 17.68
C ASP A 199 -9.85 -8.19 17.51
N ILE A 200 -10.46 -7.75 16.41
CA ILE A 200 -10.69 -6.33 16.15
C ILE A 200 -11.72 -5.74 17.11
N ASP A 201 -12.64 -6.55 17.61
CA ASP A 201 -13.67 -6.09 18.56
C ASP A 201 -13.13 -5.90 19.99
N ALA A 202 -11.90 -6.32 20.26
CA ALA A 202 -11.17 -5.99 21.48
C ALA A 202 -10.66 -4.53 21.51
N PHE A 203 -10.62 -3.85 20.35
CA PHE A 203 -10.25 -2.44 20.28
C PHE A 203 -11.43 -1.54 20.64
N PRO A 204 -11.19 -0.35 21.24
CA PRO A 204 -12.23 0.66 21.40
C PRO A 204 -12.89 0.96 20.05
N GLN A 205 -14.23 0.98 20.04
CA GLN A 205 -14.99 1.13 18.78
C GLN A 205 -14.65 2.44 18.05
N GLU A 206 -14.36 3.50 18.79
CA GLU A 206 -13.93 4.81 18.25
C GLU A 206 -12.57 4.77 17.55
N MET A 207 -11.78 3.72 17.71
CA MET A 207 -10.50 3.53 17.05
C MET A 207 -10.62 2.68 15.78
N VAL A 208 -11.76 2.03 15.54
CA VAL A 208 -11.95 1.07 14.44
C VAL A 208 -12.74 1.73 13.31
N MET A 209 -12.07 1.91 12.18
CA MET A 209 -12.68 2.48 10.97
C MET A 209 -13.22 1.37 10.07
N GLU A 210 -14.36 1.58 9.43
CA GLU A 210 -14.86 0.67 8.40
C GLU A 210 -14.00 0.76 7.13
N ALA A 211 -13.82 -0.37 6.43
CA ALA A 211 -13.01 -0.40 5.21
C ALA A 211 -13.59 0.50 4.10
N GLY A 212 -14.91 0.69 4.09
CA GLY A 212 -15.59 1.61 3.17
C GLY A 212 -15.14 3.05 3.37
N ASP A 213 -15.26 3.53 4.60
CA ASP A 213 -14.92 4.91 4.99
C ASP A 213 -13.42 5.20 4.77
N LEU A 214 -12.57 4.22 5.08
CA LEU A 214 -11.14 4.31 4.83
C LEU A 214 -10.82 4.54 3.36
N VAL A 215 -11.40 3.71 2.46
CA VAL A 215 -11.11 3.80 1.03
C VAL A 215 -11.70 5.08 0.43
N ASP A 216 -12.90 5.47 0.87
CA ASP A 216 -13.51 6.71 0.42
C ASP A 216 -12.65 7.93 0.81
N ALA A 217 -12.14 7.99 2.06
CA ALA A 217 -11.20 9.02 2.50
C ALA A 217 -9.88 8.98 1.72
N ALA A 218 -9.33 7.78 1.48
CA ALA A 218 -8.10 7.61 0.71
C ALA A 218 -8.24 8.12 -0.73
N LEU A 219 -9.39 7.88 -1.35
CA LEU A 219 -9.67 8.36 -2.71
C LEU A 219 -9.92 9.88 -2.75
N VAL A 220 -10.47 10.48 -1.70
CA VAL A 220 -10.53 11.95 -1.56
C VAL A 220 -9.12 12.53 -1.48
N GLY A 221 -8.23 11.97 -0.67
CA GLY A 221 -6.82 12.39 -0.60
C GLY A 221 -6.12 12.23 -1.96
N PHE A 222 -6.38 11.11 -2.66
CA PHE A 222 -5.87 10.89 -4.01
C PHE A 222 -6.31 11.97 -4.98
N ASP A 223 -7.58 12.35 -4.97
CA ASP A 223 -8.14 13.39 -5.86
C ASP A 223 -7.56 14.77 -5.54
N LYS A 224 -7.23 15.05 -4.26
CA LYS A 224 -6.51 16.25 -3.83
C LYS A 224 -5.01 16.26 -4.17
N GLY A 225 -4.47 15.14 -4.66
CA GLY A 225 -3.05 15.01 -4.99
C GLY A 225 -2.13 14.76 -3.79
N GLU A 226 -2.66 14.29 -2.68
CA GLU A 226 -1.87 13.94 -1.49
C GLU A 226 -0.92 12.78 -1.79
N THR A 227 0.37 12.96 -1.48
CA THR A 227 1.35 11.87 -1.55
C THR A 227 1.21 10.91 -0.36
N VAL A 228 0.76 11.41 0.77
CA VAL A 228 0.47 10.61 1.98
C VAL A 228 -0.90 11.00 2.50
N THR A 229 -1.79 10.02 2.58
CA THR A 229 -3.13 10.19 3.14
C THR A 229 -3.24 9.34 4.41
N ILE A 230 -3.61 9.98 5.51
CA ILE A 230 -3.77 9.35 6.83
C ILE A 230 -5.24 9.53 7.25
N PRO A 231 -6.16 8.63 6.86
CA PRO A 231 -7.59 8.82 7.04
C PRO A 231 -8.04 9.15 8.46
N PRO A 232 -7.46 8.58 9.55
CA PRO A 232 -7.85 8.93 10.92
C PRO A 232 -7.25 10.25 11.43
N LEU A 233 -6.33 10.89 10.70
CA LEU A 233 -5.65 12.09 11.16
C LEU A 233 -6.51 13.34 10.84
N ALA A 234 -7.12 13.92 11.86
CA ALA A 234 -8.02 15.06 11.69
C ALA A 234 -7.33 16.36 11.26
N ASP A 235 -6.07 16.55 11.66
CA ASP A 235 -5.26 17.73 11.35
C ASP A 235 -4.08 17.34 10.46
N GLU A 236 -4.16 17.66 9.17
CA GLU A 236 -3.08 17.45 8.20
C GLU A 236 -1.79 18.21 8.54
N GLY A 237 -1.90 19.28 9.32
CA GLY A 237 -0.75 20.05 9.80
C GLY A 237 0.21 19.21 10.63
N GLN A 238 -0.27 18.19 11.33
CA GLN A 238 0.57 17.29 12.13
C GLN A 238 1.49 16.44 11.23
N TRP A 239 0.96 15.91 10.13
CA TRP A 239 1.80 15.20 9.15
C TRP A 239 2.79 16.16 8.48
N THR A 240 2.34 17.35 8.11
CA THR A 240 3.19 18.37 7.49
C THR A 240 4.34 18.77 8.43
N ALA A 241 4.06 18.97 9.71
CA ALA A 241 5.07 19.32 10.72
C ALA A 241 6.11 18.20 10.88
N LEU A 242 5.67 16.94 11.01
CA LEU A 242 6.54 15.76 11.10
C LEU A 242 7.44 15.63 9.86
N ASN A 243 6.85 15.74 8.68
CA ASN A 243 7.59 15.61 7.42
C ASN A 243 8.60 16.76 7.24
N ASN A 244 8.24 17.99 7.58
CA ASN A 244 9.15 19.14 7.54
C ASN A 244 10.31 18.98 8.53
N ALA A 245 10.04 18.51 9.76
CA ALA A 245 11.10 18.23 10.74
C ALA A 245 12.07 17.15 10.21
N ARG A 246 11.55 16.07 9.60
CA ARG A 246 12.38 15.05 8.95
C ARG A 246 13.24 15.63 7.82
N LEU A 247 12.67 16.46 6.95
CA LEU A 247 13.38 17.07 5.83
C LEU A 247 14.44 18.06 6.31
N ALA A 248 14.21 18.78 7.39
CA ALA A 248 15.17 19.70 7.99
C ALA A 248 16.45 19.01 8.50
N LEU A 249 16.40 17.70 8.73
CA LEU A 249 17.59 16.92 9.09
C LEU A 249 18.54 16.71 7.89
N ALA A 250 18.00 16.69 6.66
CA ALA A 250 18.75 16.26 5.46
C ALA A 250 20.14 16.92 5.29
N PRO A 251 20.34 18.24 5.49
CA PRO A 251 21.64 18.86 5.37
C PRO A 251 22.67 18.41 6.41
N GLN A 252 22.19 17.76 7.50
CA GLN A 252 23.01 17.32 8.62
C GLN A 252 23.29 15.81 8.62
N LEU A 253 22.61 15.04 7.77
CA LEU A 253 22.67 13.56 7.81
C LEU A 253 23.95 13.00 7.18
N SER A 254 24.68 13.77 6.38
CA SER A 254 25.95 13.35 5.80
C SER A 254 26.99 14.44 6.01
N ARG A 255 27.91 14.23 6.97
CA ARG A 255 28.95 15.16 7.34
C ARG A 255 30.30 14.45 7.39
N ARG A 256 31.37 15.18 7.04
CA ARG A 256 32.74 14.67 7.18
C ARG A 256 33.09 14.40 8.63
N ASP A 257 32.73 15.33 9.52
CA ASP A 257 33.16 15.29 10.91
C ASP A 257 32.04 14.70 11.79
N VAL A 258 32.45 13.89 12.76
CA VAL A 258 31.56 13.37 13.79
C VAL A 258 31.02 14.51 14.66
N ALA A 259 29.73 14.44 15.02
CA ALA A 259 29.12 15.43 15.88
C ALA A 259 29.83 15.54 17.23
N ALA A 260 30.01 16.77 17.76
CA ALA A 260 30.75 17.02 18.99
C ALA A 260 30.30 16.17 20.18
N ARG A 261 28.98 15.88 20.28
CA ARG A 261 28.39 15.03 21.34
C ARG A 261 28.87 13.59 21.34
N TYR A 262 29.51 13.13 20.27
CA TYR A 262 30.04 11.76 20.15
C TYR A 262 31.57 11.72 20.20
N ARG A 263 32.25 12.87 20.37
CA ARG A 263 33.67 12.89 20.55
C ARG A 263 33.97 12.39 21.96
N ALA A 264 34.77 11.31 22.07
CA ALA A 264 35.23 10.82 23.37
C ALA A 264 35.99 11.96 24.08
N THR A 265 35.63 12.25 25.32
CA THR A 265 36.46 13.06 26.19
C THR A 265 37.67 12.21 26.48
N VAL A 266 38.79 12.47 25.81
CA VAL A 266 40.05 11.86 26.19
C VAL A 266 40.43 12.54 27.53
N THR A 267 40.08 11.88 28.62
CA THR A 267 40.67 12.19 29.93
C THR A 267 42.14 11.78 29.83
N ALA A 268 43.02 12.77 29.79
CA ALA A 268 44.48 12.60 29.92
C ALA A 268 44.85 12.06 31.30
#